data_0fffe9ff41a05b95ae5b9650a1cd94b0
#
_entry.id   0fffe9ff41a05b95ae5b9650a1cd94b0
#
_cell.length_a   1.000
_cell.length_b   1.000
_cell.length_c   1.000
_cell.angle_alpha   90.00
_cell.angle_beta   90.00
_cell.angle_gamma   90.00
#
_symmetry.space_group_name_H-M   'P 1'
#
loop_
_entity.id
_entity.type
_entity.pdbx_description
1 polymer ?
#
loop_
_entity_poly.entity_id
_entity_poly.type
_entity_poly.pdbx_seq_one_letter_code
_entity_poly.pdbx_strand_id
1 'polypeptide(L)'
;MRTAENRMSDHDILSDAEREALSAVMLEPDLPPQRVLIVDDDKDARELLAEILGLDGIRCMTADSGKAAWELLKSSSSIGLLITDLRMAPSNGLELIRQVRSSTRAALPIIIMSGDAEAPDVIDAMHLSVVDFLLKPIDSVKLAKMVKRELGMAS
;
A
#
# COMPACT_ATOMS: atom_id res chain seq x y z
N MET A 1 -14.90 36.96 11.27
CA MET A 1 -15.14 37.48 11.01
C MET A 1 -15.31 37.36 11.03
N ARG A 2 -15.30 37.03 11.83
CA ARG A 2 -15.49 37.08 11.73
C ARG A 2 -15.41 36.68 11.69
N THR A 3 -15.18 36.11 11.78
CA THR A 3 -15.36 36.08 11.74
C THR A 3 -15.22 35.64 11.74
N ALA A 4 -15.02 35.27 11.92
CA ALA A 4 -15.10 35.21 11.73
C ALA A 4 -14.71 34.80 11.84
N GLU A 5 -14.55 34.46 12.33
CA GLU A 5 -14.54 34.55 12.23
C GLU A 5 -14.29 34.22 12.11
N ASN A 6 -13.91 34.01 12.45
CA ASN A 6 -14.09 34.11 12.31
C ASN A 6 -13.84 33.69 12.16
N ARG A 7 -13.38 33.09 12.00
CA ARG A 7 -13.49 33.20 11.88
C ARG A 7 -13.23 32.75 11.57
N MET A 8 -12.98 32.31 11.63
CA MET A 8 -13.12 32.41 11.47
C MET A 8 -12.99 32.11 11.19
N SER A 9 -12.76 31.91 11.23
CA SER A 9 -13.00 32.15 11.03
C SER A 9 -12.94 31.80 10.86
N ASP A 10 -12.88 31.59 10.98
CA ASP A 10 -13.15 31.60 10.86
C ASP A 10 -12.91 31.23 10.39
N HIS A 11 -12.54 30.97 10.20
CA HIS A 11 -12.55 31.13 9.84
C HIS A 11 -12.59 30.90 9.38
N ASP A 12 -12.75 30.90 9.33
CA ASP A 12 -13.10 30.81 9.20
C ASP A 12 -13.71 30.41 9.17
N ILE A 13 -14.31 31.09 8.26
CA ILE A 13 -15.31 30.44 8.57
C ILE A 13 -15.49 29.37 9.44
N LEU A 14 -15.10 28.60 9.01
CA LEU A 14 -14.88 27.52 9.94
C LEU A 14 -13.79 27.91 10.93
N SER A 15 -13.95 27.50 12.18
CA SER A 15 -12.87 27.60 13.12
C SER A 15 -11.74 26.68 12.71
N ASP A 16 -10.57 26.88 13.28
CA ASP A 16 -9.45 25.99 13.00
C ASP A 16 -9.76 24.58 13.43
N ALA A 17 -10.40 24.41 14.58
CA ALA A 17 -10.77 23.07 15.03
C ALA A 17 -11.77 22.42 14.08
N GLU A 18 -12.72 23.21 13.60
CA GLU A 18 -13.70 22.69 12.65
C GLU A 18 -13.04 22.35 11.32
N ARG A 19 -12.14 23.16 10.87
CA ARG A 19 -11.43 22.89 9.64
C ARG A 19 -10.57 21.66 9.77
N GLU A 20 -9.92 21.51 10.90
CA GLU A 20 -9.13 20.34 11.18
C GLU A 20 -9.99 19.09 11.24
N ALA A 21 -11.13 19.18 11.90
CA ALA A 21 -12.05 18.06 11.99
C ALA A 21 -12.55 17.69 10.61
N LEU A 22 -12.91 18.68 9.81
CA LEU A 22 -13.32 18.43 8.44
C LEU A 22 -12.19 17.83 7.62
N SER A 23 -10.99 18.35 7.77
CA SER A 23 -9.84 17.80 7.08
C SER A 23 -9.61 16.36 7.47
N ALA A 24 -9.63 16.07 8.77
CA ALA A 24 -9.41 14.72 9.23
C ALA A 24 -10.53 13.78 8.78
N VAL A 25 -11.77 14.24 8.87
CA VAL A 25 -12.91 13.41 8.51
C VAL A 25 -13.10 13.31 7.01
N MET A 26 -12.93 14.42 6.32
CA MET A 26 -13.19 14.46 4.89
C MET A 26 -12.00 14.02 4.06
N LEU A 27 -10.81 14.45 4.45
CA LEU A 27 -9.62 14.10 3.67
C LEU A 27 -9.24 12.65 3.87
N GLU A 28 -9.25 12.18 5.11
CA GLU A 28 -8.87 10.80 5.35
C GLU A 28 -9.85 9.80 4.76
N PRO A 29 -11.16 9.94 5.00
CA PRO A 29 -12.10 9.00 4.41
C PRO A 29 -12.30 9.18 2.92
N ASP A 30 -12.19 10.42 2.42
CA ASP A 30 -12.54 10.72 1.05
C ASP A 30 -11.38 10.55 0.07
N LEU A 31 -10.15 10.59 0.57
CA LEU A 31 -9.00 10.39 -0.29
C LEU A 31 -8.80 8.90 -0.55
N PRO A 32 -8.55 8.52 -1.79
CA PRO A 32 -8.23 7.13 -2.06
C PRO A 32 -6.93 6.76 -1.35
N PRO A 33 -6.79 5.50 -0.92
CA PRO A 33 -5.52 5.03 -0.38
C PRO A 33 -4.40 5.23 -1.40
N GLN A 34 -3.26 5.76 -0.96
CA GLN A 34 -2.20 6.16 -1.88
C GLN A 34 -0.84 5.57 -1.52
N ARG A 35 -0.75 4.82 -0.44
CA ARG A 35 0.53 4.24 -0.05
C ARG A 35 0.63 2.80 -0.50
N VAL A 36 1.86 2.40 -0.77
CA VAL A 36 2.18 1.03 -1.13
C VAL A 36 2.94 0.41 0.02
N LEU A 37 2.58 -0.81 0.40
CA LEU A 37 3.33 -1.57 1.38
C LEU A 37 4.18 -2.60 0.64
N ILE A 38 5.49 -2.54 0.83
CA ILE A 38 6.44 -3.46 0.21
C ILE A 38 6.93 -4.42 1.28
N VAL A 39 6.78 -5.71 1.04
CA VAL A 39 7.13 -6.75 2.00
C VAL A 39 8.17 -7.66 1.39
N ASP A 40 9.35 -7.69 1.99
CA ASP A 40 10.45 -8.53 1.55
C ASP A 40 11.39 -8.66 2.75
N ASP A 41 11.87 -9.86 3.03
CA ASP A 41 12.80 -10.05 4.14
C ASP A 41 14.22 -9.58 3.80
N ASP A 42 14.50 -9.31 2.52
CA ASP A 42 15.76 -8.72 2.09
C ASP A 42 15.67 -7.21 2.21
N LYS A 43 16.40 -6.66 3.17
CA LYS A 43 16.35 -5.23 3.46
C LYS A 43 16.74 -4.39 2.25
N ASP A 44 17.81 -4.77 1.56
CA ASP A 44 18.30 -3.99 0.42
C ASP A 44 17.29 -4.00 -0.72
N ALA A 45 16.67 -5.15 -0.98
CA ALA A 45 15.69 -5.26 -2.04
C ALA A 45 14.45 -4.40 -1.76
N ARG A 46 13.92 -4.46 -0.54
CA ARG A 46 12.71 -3.68 -0.26
C ARG A 46 12.99 -2.19 -0.21
N GLU A 47 14.15 -1.79 0.30
CA GLU A 47 14.48 -0.37 0.35
C GLU A 47 14.75 0.20 -1.04
N LEU A 48 15.37 -0.60 -1.91
CA LEU A 48 15.61 -0.18 -3.27
C LEU A 48 14.28 0.02 -4.02
N LEU A 49 13.35 -0.90 -3.86
CA LEU A 49 12.04 -0.75 -4.49
C LEU A 49 11.32 0.48 -3.99
N ALA A 50 11.35 0.72 -2.67
CA ALA A 50 10.72 1.90 -2.10
C ALA A 50 11.33 3.18 -2.66
N GLU A 51 12.65 3.19 -2.82
CA GLU A 51 13.34 4.35 -3.36
C GLU A 51 12.98 4.59 -4.82
N ILE A 52 12.97 3.54 -5.61
CA ILE A 52 12.62 3.63 -7.02
C ILE A 52 11.20 4.14 -7.21
N LEU A 53 10.25 3.58 -6.47
CA LEU A 53 8.87 4.04 -6.56
C LEU A 53 8.72 5.46 -6.03
N GLY A 54 9.50 5.83 -5.03
CA GLY A 54 9.50 7.19 -4.51
C GLY A 54 9.92 8.22 -5.54
N LEU A 55 10.80 7.86 -6.48
CA LEU A 55 11.19 8.75 -7.56
C LEU A 55 10.01 9.07 -8.47
N ASP A 56 9.03 8.20 -8.52
CA ASP A 56 7.81 8.42 -9.30
C ASP A 56 6.68 9.02 -8.46
N GLY A 57 6.99 9.49 -7.26
CA GLY A 57 6.00 10.14 -6.41
C GLY A 57 5.11 9.16 -5.65
N ILE A 58 5.47 7.89 -5.60
CA ILE A 58 4.69 6.87 -4.91
C ILE A 58 5.21 6.73 -3.48
N ARG A 59 4.32 6.89 -2.52
CA ARG A 59 4.72 6.79 -1.12
C ARG A 59 4.68 5.32 -0.68
N CYS A 60 5.76 4.87 -0.09
CA CYS A 60 5.91 3.47 0.29
C CYS A 60 6.15 3.31 1.77
N MET A 61 5.61 2.23 2.32
CA MET A 61 5.97 1.70 3.62
C MET A 61 6.60 0.35 3.38
N THR A 62 7.43 -0.10 4.28
CA THR A 62 8.13 -1.38 4.11
C THR A 62 7.95 -2.25 5.35
N ALA A 63 7.99 -3.55 5.14
CA ALA A 63 7.95 -4.53 6.21
C ALA A 63 8.87 -5.69 5.85
N ASP A 64 9.47 -6.28 6.88
CA ASP A 64 10.43 -7.36 6.67
C ASP A 64 9.82 -8.74 6.84
N SER A 65 8.53 -8.83 7.15
CA SER A 65 7.88 -10.10 7.39
C SER A 65 6.38 -9.97 7.19
N GLY A 66 5.73 -11.10 7.03
CA GLY A 66 4.27 -11.10 6.94
C GLY A 66 3.61 -10.57 8.21
N LYS A 67 4.18 -10.89 9.36
CA LYS A 67 3.64 -10.40 10.62
C LYS A 67 3.72 -8.89 10.72
N ALA A 68 4.88 -8.32 10.41
CA ALA A 68 5.05 -6.87 10.44
C ALA A 68 4.13 -6.20 9.42
N ALA A 69 4.01 -6.79 8.24
CA ALA A 69 3.13 -6.26 7.21
C ALA A 69 1.68 -6.25 7.67
N TRP A 70 1.24 -7.33 8.30
CA TRP A 70 -0.13 -7.42 8.77
C TRP A 70 -0.45 -6.36 9.83
N GLU A 71 0.51 -6.11 10.73
CA GLU A 71 0.33 -5.06 11.73
C GLU A 71 0.17 -3.68 11.08
N LEU A 72 0.95 -3.41 10.05
CA LEU A 72 0.83 -2.16 9.32
C LEU A 72 -0.51 -2.05 8.59
N LEU A 73 -0.96 -3.15 7.99
CA LEU A 73 -2.24 -3.15 7.28
C LEU A 73 -3.41 -2.90 8.23
N LYS A 74 -3.32 -3.41 9.46
CA LYS A 74 -4.38 -3.18 10.44
C LYS A 74 -4.39 -1.75 10.94
N SER A 75 -3.23 -1.12 11.01
CA SER A 75 -3.11 0.19 11.65
C SER A 75 -3.12 1.36 10.65
N SER A 76 -3.03 1.10 9.36
CA SER A 76 -2.93 2.17 8.36
C SER A 76 -3.90 1.94 7.22
N SER A 77 -4.98 2.71 7.22
CA SER A 77 -5.97 2.64 6.15
C SER A 77 -5.47 3.30 4.85
N SER A 78 -4.34 4.00 4.92
CA SER A 78 -3.79 4.66 3.74
C SER A 78 -3.10 3.71 2.78
N ILE A 79 -2.87 2.46 3.18
CA ILE A 79 -2.24 1.47 2.30
C ILE A 79 -3.28 1.00 1.29
N GLY A 80 -3.01 1.27 0.02
CA GLY A 80 -3.92 0.92 -1.06
C GLY A 80 -3.40 -0.16 -2.00
N LEU A 81 -2.19 -0.66 -1.74
CA LEU A 81 -1.60 -1.70 -2.57
C LEU A 81 -0.53 -2.43 -1.77
N LEU A 82 -0.53 -3.74 -1.89
CA LEU A 82 0.48 -4.59 -1.25
C LEU A 82 1.35 -5.21 -2.33
N ILE A 83 2.67 -5.09 -2.17
CA ILE A 83 3.64 -5.79 -3.00
C ILE A 83 4.40 -6.71 -2.07
N THR A 84 4.33 -8.01 -2.28
CA THR A 84 4.96 -8.94 -1.37
C THR A 84 5.77 -10.00 -2.10
N ASP A 85 6.94 -10.30 -1.55
CA ASP A 85 7.69 -11.48 -1.93
C ASP A 85 6.94 -12.69 -1.36
N LEU A 86 6.95 -13.78 -2.08
CA LEU A 86 6.34 -15.02 -1.59
C LEU A 86 7.30 -15.80 -0.70
N ARG A 87 8.59 -15.66 -0.89
CA ARG A 87 9.57 -16.41 -0.11
C ARG A 87 10.16 -15.54 0.99
N MET A 88 9.69 -15.74 2.19
CA MET A 88 10.17 -15.03 3.36
C MET A 88 10.19 -15.98 4.54
N ALA A 89 11.20 -15.83 5.41
CA ALA A 89 11.24 -16.58 6.66
C ALA A 89 10.74 -15.69 7.78
N PRO A 90 10.09 -16.23 8.79
CA PRO A 90 9.73 -17.65 8.99
C PRO A 90 8.45 -18.07 8.27
N SER A 91 7.63 -17.13 7.83
CA SER A 91 6.41 -17.45 7.09
C SER A 91 6.53 -16.88 5.68
N ASN A 92 5.76 -17.42 4.74
CA ASN A 92 5.81 -16.94 3.37
C ASN A 92 4.73 -15.91 3.10
N GLY A 93 4.85 -15.25 1.94
CA GLY A 93 3.89 -14.21 1.56
C GLY A 93 2.51 -14.77 1.27
N LEU A 94 2.40 -16.03 0.94
CA LEU A 94 1.11 -16.65 0.68
C LEU A 94 0.22 -16.61 1.91
N GLU A 95 0.78 -16.84 3.09
CA GLU A 95 0.02 -16.75 4.33
C GLU A 95 -0.50 -15.34 4.55
N LEU A 96 0.32 -14.36 4.27
CA LEU A 96 -0.10 -12.96 4.37
C LEU A 96 -1.26 -12.67 3.43
N ILE A 97 -1.16 -13.14 2.18
CA ILE A 97 -2.21 -12.92 1.20
C ILE A 97 -3.52 -13.56 1.66
N ARG A 98 -3.45 -14.78 2.16
CA ARG A 98 -4.66 -15.45 2.68
C ARG A 98 -5.27 -14.68 3.84
N GLN A 99 -4.44 -14.16 4.71
CA GLN A 99 -4.89 -13.38 5.84
C GLN A 99 -5.60 -12.10 5.38
N VAL A 100 -5.03 -11.42 4.40
CA VAL A 100 -5.65 -10.22 3.82
C VAL A 100 -7.00 -10.55 3.20
N ARG A 101 -7.06 -11.62 2.42
CA ARG A 101 -8.30 -12.02 1.72
C ARG A 101 -9.40 -12.46 2.68
N SER A 102 -9.04 -12.85 3.90
CA SER A 102 -10.01 -13.26 4.92
C SER A 102 -10.37 -12.13 5.87
N SER A 103 -9.95 -10.92 5.57
CA SER A 103 -10.12 -9.78 6.48
C SER A 103 -11.05 -8.73 5.88
N THR A 104 -11.22 -7.63 6.63
CA THR A 104 -11.96 -6.48 6.13
C THR A 104 -11.28 -5.81 4.95
N ARG A 105 -10.03 -6.16 4.68
CA ARG A 105 -9.29 -5.63 3.54
C ARG A 105 -9.21 -6.65 2.40
N ALA A 106 -10.21 -7.47 2.27
CA ALA A 106 -10.22 -8.57 1.30
C ALA A 106 -10.07 -8.11 -0.15
N ALA A 107 -10.41 -6.86 -0.45
CA ALA A 107 -10.32 -6.33 -1.81
C ALA A 107 -9.01 -5.61 -2.10
N LEU A 108 -8.07 -5.59 -1.16
CA LEU A 108 -6.79 -4.88 -1.36
C LEU A 108 -6.06 -5.44 -2.57
N PRO A 109 -5.66 -4.60 -3.53
CA PRO A 109 -4.86 -5.08 -4.66
C PRO A 109 -3.50 -5.59 -4.18
N ILE A 110 -3.09 -6.73 -4.71
CA ILE A 110 -1.84 -7.37 -4.32
C ILE A 110 -1.03 -7.73 -5.56
N ILE A 111 0.23 -7.35 -5.57
CA ILE A 111 1.21 -7.76 -6.58
C ILE A 111 2.21 -8.67 -5.88
N ILE A 112 2.49 -9.81 -6.46
CA ILE A 112 3.44 -10.76 -5.87
C ILE A 112 4.75 -10.77 -6.65
N MET A 113 5.82 -11.03 -5.94
CA MET A 113 7.16 -11.15 -6.51
C MET A 113 7.73 -12.50 -6.15
N SER A 114 8.44 -13.12 -7.08
CA SER A 114 9.09 -14.39 -6.82
C SER A 114 10.21 -14.60 -7.81
N GLY A 115 11.22 -15.39 -7.41
CA GLY A 115 12.29 -15.80 -8.31
C GLY A 115 11.95 -17.04 -9.11
N ASP A 116 10.79 -17.64 -8.90
CA ASP A 116 10.41 -18.90 -9.54
C ASP A 116 8.94 -18.88 -9.92
N ALA A 117 8.67 -18.72 -11.22
CA ALA A 117 7.30 -18.60 -11.73
C ALA A 117 6.52 -19.92 -11.58
N GLU A 118 7.22 -21.04 -11.41
CA GLU A 118 6.56 -22.35 -11.35
C GLU A 118 6.40 -22.87 -9.93
N ALA A 119 6.79 -22.08 -8.94
CA ALA A 119 6.63 -22.48 -7.55
C ALA A 119 5.14 -22.69 -7.24
N PRO A 120 4.78 -23.74 -6.49
CA PRO A 120 3.37 -23.97 -6.14
C PRO A 120 2.73 -22.79 -5.44
N ASP A 121 3.49 -22.03 -4.64
CA ASP A 121 2.97 -20.88 -3.93
C ASP A 121 2.53 -19.78 -4.90
N VAL A 122 3.19 -19.65 -6.05
CA VAL A 122 2.77 -18.67 -7.07
C VAL A 122 1.40 -19.07 -7.62
N ILE A 123 1.23 -20.35 -7.92
CA ILE A 123 -0.04 -20.83 -8.45
C ILE A 123 -1.16 -20.60 -7.44
N ASP A 124 -0.90 -20.93 -6.17
CA ASP A 124 -1.89 -20.74 -5.12
C ASP A 124 -2.22 -19.26 -4.94
N ALA A 125 -1.22 -18.39 -5.01
CA ALA A 125 -1.44 -16.95 -4.88
C ALA A 125 -2.30 -16.41 -6.02
N MET A 126 -2.09 -16.90 -7.23
CA MET A 126 -2.89 -16.45 -8.36
C MET A 126 -4.37 -16.78 -8.19
N HIS A 127 -4.69 -17.83 -7.44
CA HIS A 127 -6.08 -18.16 -7.13
C HIS A 127 -6.67 -17.24 -6.07
N LEU A 128 -5.87 -16.36 -5.47
CA LEU A 128 -6.32 -15.40 -4.45
C LEU A 128 -6.53 -14.01 -5.04
N SER A 129 -6.76 -13.94 -6.34
CA SER A 129 -7.12 -12.71 -7.04
C SER A 129 -6.07 -11.61 -6.95
N VAL A 130 -4.79 -11.99 -7.02
CA VAL A 130 -3.73 -10.98 -7.07
C VAL A 130 -3.77 -10.27 -8.42
N VAL A 131 -3.28 -9.03 -8.44
CA VAL A 131 -3.28 -8.22 -9.66
C VAL A 131 -2.34 -8.80 -10.69
N ASP A 132 -1.13 -9.17 -10.28
CA ASP A 132 -0.15 -9.70 -11.19
C ASP A 132 0.98 -10.34 -10.39
N PHE A 133 1.81 -11.07 -11.13
CA PHE A 133 3.01 -11.71 -10.63
C PHE A 133 4.22 -11.14 -11.37
N LEU A 134 5.26 -10.78 -10.62
CA LEU A 134 6.49 -10.27 -11.19
C LEU A 134 7.63 -11.23 -10.88
N LEU A 135 8.31 -11.66 -11.92
CA LEU A 135 9.47 -12.53 -11.78
C LEU A 135 10.70 -11.68 -11.47
N LYS A 136 11.46 -12.10 -10.49
CA LYS A 136 12.73 -11.43 -10.17
C LYS A 136 13.79 -11.80 -11.20
N PRO A 137 14.64 -10.86 -11.60
CA PRO A 137 14.77 -9.49 -11.11
C PRO A 137 13.65 -8.59 -11.62
N ILE A 138 13.20 -7.68 -10.77
CA ILE A 138 12.02 -6.87 -11.04
C ILE A 138 12.33 -5.78 -12.06
N ASP A 139 11.48 -5.69 -13.07
CA ASP A 139 11.50 -4.56 -14.01
C ASP A 139 10.82 -3.38 -13.33
N SER A 140 11.62 -2.42 -12.89
CA SER A 140 11.09 -1.31 -12.11
C SER A 140 10.16 -0.40 -12.90
N VAL A 141 10.36 -0.27 -14.20
CA VAL A 141 9.49 0.54 -15.05
C VAL A 141 8.12 -0.11 -15.14
N LYS A 142 8.09 -1.41 -15.37
CA LYS A 142 6.83 -2.15 -15.41
C LYS A 142 6.11 -2.09 -14.08
N LEU A 143 6.84 -2.27 -12.99
CA LEU A 143 6.25 -2.21 -11.66
C LEU A 143 5.64 -0.84 -11.39
N ALA A 144 6.36 0.23 -11.69
CA ALA A 144 5.87 1.57 -11.44
C ALA A 144 4.58 1.85 -12.20
N LYS A 145 4.50 1.38 -13.44
CA LYS A 145 3.27 1.54 -14.22
C LYS A 145 2.10 0.80 -13.61
N MET A 146 2.35 -0.43 -13.16
CA MET A 146 1.29 -1.21 -12.52
C MET A 146 0.81 -0.55 -11.24
N VAL A 147 1.73 -0.06 -10.43
CA VAL A 147 1.41 0.61 -9.17
C VAL A 147 0.57 1.87 -9.43
N LYS A 148 1.01 2.69 -10.38
CA LYS A 148 0.27 3.91 -10.69
C LYS A 148 -1.14 3.60 -11.15
N ARG A 149 -1.29 2.58 -11.98
CA ARG A 149 -2.61 2.18 -12.46
C ARG A 149 -3.51 1.74 -11.30
N GLU A 150 -2.99 0.92 -10.39
CA GLU A 150 -3.78 0.43 -9.27
C GLU A 150 -4.15 1.54 -8.30
N LEU A 151 -3.30 2.53 -8.14
CA LEU A 151 -3.57 3.66 -7.25
C LEU A 151 -4.35 4.78 -7.93
N GLY A 152 -4.64 4.66 -9.22
CA GLY A 152 -5.35 5.70 -9.94
C GLY A 152 -4.52 6.93 -10.22
N MET A 153 -3.21 6.79 -10.26
CA MET A 153 -2.31 7.91 -10.52
C MET A 153 -2.09 8.08 -12.01
N ALA A 154 -1.87 9.34 -12.41
CA ALA A 154 -1.52 9.62 -13.80
C ALA A 154 -0.15 9.03 -14.12
N SER A 155 -0.02 8.43 -15.31
CA SER A 155 1.25 7.85 -15.74
C SER A 155 2.03 8.78 -16.64
#